data_a397db40ec2fc32f2f96996ca4da22c5
#
_entry.id   a397db40ec2fc32f2f96996ca4da22c5
#
_cell.length_a   1.000
_cell.length_b   1.000
_cell.length_c   1.000
_cell.angle_alpha   90.00
_cell.angle_beta   90.00
_cell.angle_gamma   90.00
#
_symmetry.space_group_name_H-M   'P 1'
#
loop_
_entity.id
_entity.type
_entity.pdbx_description
1 polymer ?
#
loop_
_entity_poly.entity_id
_entity_poly.type
_entity_poly.pdbx_seq_one_letter_code
_entity_poly.pdbx_strand_id
1 'polypeptide(L)'
;MPSRRRVTRCALFALTALSLALTNATAQSPVSGRRFTVESARALLPWSEQIAVREQWLAKRHALLLPMMRRHGIAMWIVVNEEFHDNPVVHQIAPPRPYTGNRDLFVFVDAGDEGLRKFAVTGYTEENLARFFEAPSDEPLPPAATLRSLWTRYQPRSIALGIGGGRGQTRTLTHDTYTLIAEAMGPDAEARFVSAAPLLTEVLDTRLPEELEHYRTAVAVTEEIVRRALSREVITPGVTTVGDVRRALYDLLWSAGVRTWFQPDLRVQRATGEMATSRGFLAVATEGIVIEPGDLVHIDFGITYMGFDTDWQKMAYVLRPGETDAPAGLQQALRNTNILQDALMLRHARPARTGGEVFSATMAEMRERGIEAMIYSHPLGPQGHGLGASIDFRSSLRTDRNSEGLQLRDGSYISIELNTGTVVPEWGGKKVFVMMEDPAYLTPEGYRFFRPRQEAFFLIGK
;
A
#
# COMPACT_ATOMS: atom_id res chain seq x y z
N MET A 1 -5.04 54.84 74.47
CA MET A 1 -3.62 55.06 74.77
C MET A 1 -2.78 54.22 73.78
N PRO A 2 -1.59 54.67 73.36
CA PRO A 2 -1.44 55.01 71.93
C PRO A 2 -0.78 53.83 71.10
N SER A 3 -1.16 53.93 69.89
CA SER A 3 -0.65 53.06 68.74
C SER A 3 0.82 53.40 68.42
N ARG A 4 1.60 52.35 68.19
CA ARG A 4 2.90 52.47 67.50
C ARG A 4 2.74 52.01 66.07
N ARG A 5 2.84 52.95 65.13
CA ARG A 5 3.02 52.69 63.68
C ARG A 5 4.42 52.18 63.46
N ARG A 6 4.51 50.99 62.82
CA ARG A 6 5.76 50.53 62.17
C ARG A 6 5.69 50.87 60.73
N VAL A 7 6.65 51.66 60.27
CA VAL A 7 6.89 52.00 58.89
C VAL A 7 7.75 50.83 58.30
N THR A 8 7.16 50.12 57.37
CA THR A 8 7.89 49.08 56.63
C THR A 8 8.37 49.69 55.31
N ARG A 9 9.68 49.79 55.16
CA ARG A 9 10.33 50.20 53.90
C ARG A 9 10.18 49.03 52.85
N CYS A 10 9.48 49.31 51.77
CA CYS A 10 9.48 48.48 50.58
C CYS A 10 10.78 48.73 49.82
N ALA A 11 11.62 47.72 49.76
CA ALA A 11 12.74 47.66 48.81
C ALA A 11 12.22 47.19 47.46
N LEU A 12 12.26 48.05 46.47
CA LEU A 12 11.97 47.69 45.07
C LEU A 12 13.18 46.90 44.54
N PHE A 13 13.01 45.57 44.34
CA PHE A 13 13.91 44.77 43.49
C PHE A 13 13.40 44.89 42.06
N ALA A 14 14.12 45.62 41.24
CA ALA A 14 13.94 45.61 39.80
C ALA A 14 14.55 44.30 39.24
N LEU A 15 13.70 43.27 38.98
CA LEU A 15 14.09 42.14 38.18
C LEU A 15 14.06 42.52 36.69
N THR A 16 15.20 42.80 36.11
CA THR A 16 15.39 42.82 34.66
C THR A 16 15.28 41.40 34.16
N ALA A 17 14.09 41.00 33.69
CA ALA A 17 13.87 39.79 32.94
C ALA A 17 14.51 39.96 31.55
N LEU A 18 15.70 39.41 31.38
CA LEU A 18 16.33 39.24 30.06
C LEU A 18 15.58 38.12 29.31
N SER A 19 14.56 38.49 28.54
CA SER A 19 13.87 37.58 27.65
C SER A 19 14.84 37.20 26.52
N LEU A 20 15.55 36.08 26.67
CA LEU A 20 16.15 35.37 25.51
C LEU A 20 14.98 34.84 24.67
N ALA A 21 14.56 35.62 23.69
CA ALA A 21 13.78 35.08 22.58
C ALA A 21 14.69 34.16 21.80
N LEU A 22 14.69 32.85 22.14
CA LEU A 22 15.13 31.80 21.26
C LEU A 22 14.19 31.85 20.06
N THR A 23 14.53 32.65 19.05
CA THR A 23 14.01 32.47 17.71
C THR A 23 14.55 31.11 17.23
N ASN A 24 13.76 30.05 17.44
CA ASN A 24 13.86 28.86 16.63
C ASN A 24 13.53 29.26 15.19
N ALA A 25 14.47 29.91 14.52
CA ALA A 25 14.48 29.90 13.07
C ALA A 25 14.72 28.44 12.69
N THR A 26 13.65 27.70 12.50
CA THR A 26 13.70 26.44 11.76
C THR A 26 14.30 26.83 10.41
N ALA A 27 15.58 26.55 10.20
CA ALA A 27 16.20 26.74 8.90
C ALA A 27 15.30 26.00 7.90
N GLN A 28 14.68 26.76 7.00
CA GLN A 28 13.88 26.14 5.95
C GLN A 28 14.78 25.17 5.21
N SER A 29 14.34 23.90 5.09
CA SER A 29 15.04 22.90 4.33
C SER A 29 15.37 23.46 2.93
N PRO A 30 16.61 23.33 2.44
CA PRO A 30 17.03 23.87 1.14
C PRO A 30 16.24 23.27 -0.04
N VAL A 31 15.46 22.23 0.19
CA VAL A 31 14.63 21.54 -0.82
C VAL A 31 13.12 21.70 -0.59
N SER A 32 12.69 22.25 0.54
CA SER A 32 11.27 22.42 0.87
C SER A 32 10.60 23.47 0.00
N GLY A 33 9.42 23.18 -0.54
CA GLY A 33 8.63 24.09 -1.37
C GLY A 33 9.12 24.22 -2.80
N ARG A 34 9.99 23.34 -3.27
CA ARG A 34 10.39 23.30 -4.68
C ARG A 34 9.25 22.84 -5.57
N ARG A 35 9.14 23.48 -6.72
CA ARG A 35 8.29 23.02 -7.83
C ARG A 35 9.13 22.15 -8.76
N PHE A 36 8.70 20.91 -8.94
CA PHE A 36 9.31 19.95 -9.84
C PHE A 36 8.45 19.81 -11.10
N THR A 37 9.01 19.34 -12.19
CA THR A 37 8.25 18.87 -13.35
C THR A 37 8.47 17.37 -13.46
N VAL A 38 7.46 16.55 -13.13
CA VAL A 38 7.52 15.09 -13.27
C VAL A 38 7.02 14.72 -14.66
N GLU A 39 7.93 14.39 -15.56
CA GLU A 39 7.61 14.20 -16.98
C GLU A 39 6.69 13.00 -17.22
N SER A 40 6.92 11.89 -16.54
CA SER A 40 6.07 10.69 -16.65
C SER A 40 4.63 10.94 -16.19
N ALA A 41 4.40 11.93 -15.33
CA ALA A 41 3.07 12.31 -14.89
C ALA A 41 2.19 12.89 -16.01
N ARG A 42 2.78 13.32 -17.13
CA ARG A 42 2.01 13.76 -18.33
C ARG A 42 1.22 12.61 -18.97
N ALA A 43 1.58 11.36 -18.69
CA ALA A 43 0.85 10.19 -19.15
C ALA A 43 -0.33 9.80 -18.24
N LEU A 44 -0.48 10.47 -17.08
CA LEU A 44 -1.62 10.24 -16.20
C LEU A 44 -2.88 10.86 -16.82
N LEU A 45 -3.97 10.10 -16.76
CA LEU A 45 -5.25 10.56 -17.27
C LEU A 45 -5.84 11.66 -16.37
N PRO A 46 -6.51 12.67 -16.91
CA PRO A 46 -7.32 13.60 -16.14
C PRO A 46 -8.51 12.89 -15.50
N TRP A 47 -9.07 13.45 -14.42
CA TRP A 47 -10.13 12.82 -13.64
C TRP A 47 -11.34 12.33 -14.45
N SER A 48 -11.78 13.13 -15.42
CA SER A 48 -12.93 12.77 -16.28
C SER A 48 -12.67 11.49 -17.09
N GLU A 49 -11.45 11.32 -17.61
CA GLU A 49 -11.06 10.11 -18.33
C GLU A 49 -10.84 8.92 -17.40
N GLN A 50 -10.24 9.15 -16.22
CA GLN A 50 -10.12 8.10 -15.20
C GLN A 50 -11.49 7.53 -14.81
N ILE A 51 -12.50 8.39 -14.61
CA ILE A 51 -13.87 7.97 -14.31
C ILE A 51 -14.42 7.06 -15.42
N ALA A 52 -14.32 7.51 -16.67
CA ALA A 52 -14.82 6.75 -17.81
C ALA A 52 -14.15 5.37 -17.96
N VAL A 53 -12.83 5.30 -17.80
CA VAL A 53 -12.07 4.04 -17.84
C VAL A 53 -12.48 3.12 -16.67
N ARG A 54 -12.57 3.65 -15.46
CA ARG A 54 -12.94 2.86 -14.28
C ARG A 54 -14.38 2.35 -14.33
N GLU A 55 -15.31 3.07 -14.93
CA GLU A 55 -16.66 2.57 -15.18
C GLU A 55 -16.69 1.41 -16.18
N GLN A 56 -15.85 1.44 -17.21
CA GLN A 56 -15.69 0.30 -18.12
C GLN A 56 -15.12 -0.93 -17.40
N TRP A 57 -14.13 -0.75 -16.53
CA TRP A 57 -13.61 -1.82 -15.69
C TRP A 57 -14.68 -2.37 -14.74
N LEU A 58 -15.49 -1.49 -14.15
CA LEU A 58 -16.55 -1.88 -13.23
C LEU A 58 -17.55 -2.83 -13.91
N ALA A 59 -17.98 -2.51 -15.14
CA ALA A 59 -18.87 -3.39 -15.90
C ALA A 59 -18.27 -4.80 -16.09
N LYS A 60 -16.98 -4.89 -16.42
CA LYS A 60 -16.26 -6.16 -16.57
C LYS A 60 -16.11 -6.89 -15.23
N ARG A 61 -15.79 -6.18 -14.15
CA ARG A 61 -15.71 -6.78 -12.80
C ARG A 61 -17.05 -7.33 -12.35
N HIS A 62 -18.15 -6.62 -12.59
CA HIS A 62 -19.50 -7.11 -12.27
C HIS A 62 -19.83 -8.41 -13.02
N ALA A 63 -19.39 -8.57 -14.25
CA ALA A 63 -19.59 -9.82 -15.01
C ALA A 63 -18.84 -11.02 -14.39
N LEU A 64 -17.76 -10.77 -13.63
CA LEU A 64 -16.99 -11.81 -12.95
C LEU A 64 -17.55 -12.19 -11.57
N LEU A 65 -18.43 -11.36 -10.97
CA LEU A 65 -18.83 -11.55 -9.57
C LEU A 65 -19.66 -12.81 -9.35
N LEU A 66 -20.64 -13.09 -10.23
CA LEU A 66 -21.53 -14.23 -10.03
C LEU A 66 -20.78 -15.58 -10.00
N PRO A 67 -19.87 -15.90 -10.94
CA PRO A 67 -19.02 -17.08 -10.84
C PRO A 67 -18.17 -17.13 -9.58
N MET A 68 -17.64 -15.98 -9.12
CA MET A 68 -16.86 -15.89 -7.87
C MET A 68 -17.73 -16.18 -6.66
N MET A 69 -18.89 -15.53 -6.53
CA MET A 69 -19.85 -15.78 -5.46
C MET A 69 -20.22 -17.25 -5.37
N ARG A 70 -20.52 -17.90 -6.51
CA ARG A 70 -20.87 -19.33 -6.57
C ARG A 70 -19.73 -20.23 -6.13
N ARG A 71 -18.48 -19.94 -6.51
CA ARG A 71 -17.31 -20.70 -6.05
C ARG A 71 -17.14 -20.66 -4.53
N HIS A 72 -17.46 -19.54 -3.90
CA HIS A 72 -17.38 -19.37 -2.45
C HIS A 72 -18.68 -19.71 -1.70
N GLY A 73 -19.71 -20.22 -2.40
CA GLY A 73 -20.98 -20.60 -1.80
C GLY A 73 -21.79 -19.40 -1.27
N ILE A 74 -21.55 -18.20 -1.79
CA ILE A 74 -22.19 -16.95 -1.37
C ILE A 74 -23.39 -16.67 -2.24
N ALA A 75 -24.59 -16.65 -1.62
CA ALA A 75 -25.85 -16.35 -2.32
C ALA A 75 -26.20 -14.86 -2.28
N MET A 76 -25.79 -14.14 -1.24
CA MET A 76 -25.93 -12.69 -1.14
C MET A 76 -24.65 -12.09 -0.57
N TRP A 77 -24.20 -10.97 -1.12
CA TRP A 77 -23.07 -10.22 -0.61
C TRP A 77 -23.47 -8.77 -0.39
N ILE A 78 -23.28 -8.27 0.84
CA ILE A 78 -23.58 -6.89 1.22
C ILE A 78 -22.28 -6.18 1.53
N VAL A 79 -21.99 -5.12 0.77
CA VAL A 79 -20.85 -4.22 0.98
C VAL A 79 -21.37 -2.88 1.44
N VAL A 80 -20.81 -2.36 2.51
CA VAL A 80 -21.26 -1.10 3.10
C VAL A 80 -20.15 -0.07 3.02
N ASN A 81 -20.49 1.15 2.62
CA ASN A 81 -19.68 2.33 2.80
C ASN A 81 -20.38 3.26 3.80
N GLU A 82 -19.63 3.81 4.74
CA GLU A 82 -20.18 4.77 5.71
C GLU A 82 -19.44 6.11 5.60
N GLU A 83 -20.15 7.19 5.87
CA GLU A 83 -19.54 8.51 5.95
C GLU A 83 -18.41 8.49 6.97
N PHE A 84 -17.23 8.99 6.60
CA PHE A 84 -15.98 8.96 7.38
C PHE A 84 -15.39 7.56 7.68
N HIS A 85 -16.01 6.48 7.20
CA HIS A 85 -15.52 5.10 7.27
C HIS A 85 -15.42 4.49 5.87
N ASP A 86 -14.57 5.07 5.04
CA ASP A 86 -14.40 4.66 3.65
C ASP A 86 -13.99 3.18 3.55
N ASN A 87 -14.82 2.41 2.84
CA ASN A 87 -14.57 1.01 2.58
C ASN A 87 -13.82 0.85 1.24
N PRO A 88 -12.54 0.46 1.26
CA PRO A 88 -11.75 0.36 0.03
C PRO A 88 -12.29 -0.64 -1.00
N VAL A 89 -13.12 -1.60 -0.58
CA VAL A 89 -13.78 -2.55 -1.48
C VAL A 89 -14.75 -1.84 -2.42
N VAL A 90 -15.42 -0.79 -1.95
CA VAL A 90 -16.39 -0.02 -2.72
C VAL A 90 -15.76 0.60 -3.96
N HIS A 91 -14.50 0.98 -3.91
CA HIS A 91 -13.76 1.51 -5.07
C HIS A 91 -13.63 0.51 -6.23
N GLN A 92 -13.87 -0.79 -5.97
CA GLN A 92 -13.76 -1.87 -6.96
C GLN A 92 -15.11 -2.40 -7.43
N ILE A 93 -16.20 -2.11 -6.68
CA ILE A 93 -17.52 -2.69 -6.95
C ILE A 93 -18.60 -1.65 -7.25
N ALA A 94 -18.32 -0.36 -7.05
CA ALA A 94 -19.23 0.75 -7.32
C ALA A 94 -18.56 1.79 -8.24
N PRO A 95 -19.34 2.63 -8.95
CA PRO A 95 -18.80 3.74 -9.73
C PRO A 95 -17.97 4.67 -8.84
N PRO A 96 -16.94 5.35 -9.38
CA PRO A 96 -16.19 6.35 -8.64
C PRO A 96 -17.13 7.40 -8.04
N ARG A 97 -17.15 7.46 -6.70
CA ARG A 97 -17.96 8.43 -5.94
C ARG A 97 -17.05 9.22 -5.02
N PRO A 98 -17.14 10.53 -5.02
CA PRO A 98 -16.36 11.35 -4.12
C PRO A 98 -16.92 11.37 -2.68
N TYR A 99 -18.20 10.98 -2.49
CA TYR A 99 -18.85 11.15 -1.20
C TYR A 99 -19.96 10.11 -0.97
N THR A 100 -20.07 9.65 0.28
CA THR A 100 -21.17 8.83 0.78
C THR A 100 -21.85 9.60 1.91
N GLY A 101 -23.13 9.93 1.73
CA GLY A 101 -23.93 10.56 2.78
C GLY A 101 -24.49 9.52 3.74
N ASN A 102 -24.04 9.53 5.00
CA ASN A 102 -24.41 8.60 6.04
C ASN A 102 -23.98 7.14 5.71
N ARG A 103 -24.77 6.38 4.96
CA ARG A 103 -24.51 4.95 4.71
C ARG A 103 -25.04 4.51 3.35
N ASP A 104 -24.19 3.89 2.53
CA ASP A 104 -24.55 3.25 1.29
C ASP A 104 -24.35 1.74 1.41
N LEU A 105 -25.33 0.94 0.97
CA LEU A 105 -25.21 -0.50 0.93
C LEU A 105 -25.33 -0.97 -0.51
N PHE A 106 -24.35 -1.76 -0.95
CA PHE A 106 -24.32 -2.41 -2.26
C PHE A 106 -24.61 -3.89 -2.06
N VAL A 107 -25.71 -4.37 -2.62
CA VAL A 107 -26.21 -5.73 -2.43
C VAL A 107 -26.12 -6.49 -3.74
N PHE A 108 -25.39 -7.59 -3.74
CA PHE A 108 -25.25 -8.52 -4.86
C PHE A 108 -25.95 -9.82 -4.50
N VAL A 109 -26.83 -10.31 -5.39
CA VAL A 109 -27.65 -11.51 -5.14
C VAL A 109 -27.50 -12.47 -6.31
N ASP A 110 -27.16 -13.73 -6.01
CA ASP A 110 -27.33 -14.85 -6.97
C ASP A 110 -28.81 -15.20 -7.04
N ALA A 111 -29.49 -14.73 -8.09
CA ALA A 111 -30.92 -14.98 -8.33
C ALA A 111 -31.16 -16.23 -9.18
N GLY A 112 -30.24 -17.20 -9.16
CA GLY A 112 -30.35 -18.44 -9.90
C GLY A 112 -30.30 -18.22 -11.41
N ASP A 113 -31.41 -18.58 -12.12
CA ASP A 113 -31.49 -18.44 -13.58
C ASP A 113 -31.59 -16.97 -14.02
N GLU A 114 -32.05 -16.07 -13.17
CA GLU A 114 -32.05 -14.62 -13.45
C GLU A 114 -30.63 -14.00 -13.40
N GLY A 115 -29.64 -14.76 -12.93
CA GLY A 115 -28.24 -14.32 -12.88
C GLY A 115 -27.93 -13.45 -11.65
N LEU A 116 -26.99 -12.51 -11.82
CA LEU A 116 -26.59 -11.57 -10.75
C LEU A 116 -27.54 -10.36 -10.72
N ARG A 117 -28.22 -10.18 -9.60
CA ARG A 117 -28.98 -8.95 -9.33
C ARG A 117 -28.14 -8.03 -8.42
N LYS A 118 -28.18 -6.76 -8.69
CA LYS A 118 -27.31 -5.76 -8.02
C LYS A 118 -28.15 -4.57 -7.59
N PHE A 119 -28.17 -4.29 -6.30
CA PHE A 119 -28.98 -3.22 -5.73
C PHE A 119 -28.10 -2.20 -5.00
N ALA A 120 -28.38 -0.91 -5.20
CA ALA A 120 -27.80 0.17 -4.39
C ALA A 120 -28.87 0.71 -3.45
N VAL A 121 -28.62 0.61 -2.15
CA VAL A 121 -29.46 1.17 -1.09
C VAL A 121 -28.71 2.39 -0.55
N THR A 122 -29.03 3.55 -1.10
CA THR A 122 -28.34 4.82 -0.86
C THR A 122 -29.29 5.90 -0.43
N GLY A 123 -28.79 6.89 0.31
CA GLY A 123 -29.60 8.06 0.70
C GLY A 123 -29.92 9.00 -0.45
N TYR A 124 -29.20 8.89 -1.56
CA TYR A 124 -29.39 9.70 -2.76
C TYR A 124 -29.46 8.80 -4.00
N THR A 125 -30.37 9.15 -4.92
CA THR A 125 -30.38 8.53 -6.24
C THR A 125 -29.40 9.29 -7.13
N GLU A 126 -28.31 8.63 -7.51
CA GLU A 126 -27.32 9.17 -8.43
C GLU A 126 -27.42 8.47 -9.79
N GLU A 127 -27.36 9.25 -10.86
CA GLU A 127 -27.49 8.74 -12.22
C GLU A 127 -26.42 7.70 -12.58
N ASN A 128 -25.19 7.90 -12.11
CA ASN A 128 -24.09 6.97 -12.33
C ASN A 128 -24.31 5.62 -11.65
N LEU A 129 -25.00 5.58 -10.48
CA LEU A 129 -25.37 4.33 -9.83
C LEU A 129 -26.44 3.57 -10.61
N ALA A 130 -27.44 4.26 -11.14
CA ALA A 130 -28.53 3.63 -11.91
C ALA A 130 -28.05 2.92 -13.19
N ARG A 131 -26.85 3.25 -13.70
CA ARG A 131 -26.23 2.53 -14.82
C ARG A 131 -25.70 1.13 -14.44
N PHE A 132 -25.42 0.89 -13.18
CA PHE A 132 -24.78 -0.34 -12.70
C PHE A 132 -25.63 -1.12 -11.70
N PHE A 133 -26.56 -0.46 -11.02
CA PHE A 133 -27.38 -1.03 -9.97
C PHE A 133 -28.85 -0.79 -10.24
N GLU A 134 -29.65 -1.73 -9.84
CA GLU A 134 -31.09 -1.64 -9.89
C GLU A 134 -31.63 -0.87 -8.67
N ALA A 135 -32.76 -0.19 -8.83
CA ALA A 135 -33.50 0.30 -7.70
C ALA A 135 -34.07 -0.92 -6.93
N PRO A 136 -33.95 -0.96 -5.61
CA PRO A 136 -34.40 -2.12 -4.83
C PRO A 136 -35.95 -2.23 -4.77
N SER A 137 -36.68 -1.15 -5.07
CA SER A 137 -38.12 -1.04 -5.10
C SER A 137 -38.57 0.12 -5.99
N ASP A 138 -39.83 0.08 -6.47
CA ASP A 138 -40.43 1.16 -7.27
C ASP A 138 -40.60 2.44 -6.42
N GLU A 139 -40.89 2.29 -5.13
CA GLU A 139 -41.01 3.37 -4.17
C GLU A 139 -39.76 3.40 -3.27
N PRO A 140 -39.22 4.59 -2.94
CA PRO A 140 -38.10 4.71 -2.02
C PRO A 140 -38.45 4.16 -0.64
N LEU A 141 -37.72 3.15 -0.20
CA LEU A 141 -37.84 2.57 1.15
C LEU A 141 -36.63 2.94 2.03
N PRO A 142 -36.84 3.08 3.35
CA PRO A 142 -35.71 3.18 4.28
C PRO A 142 -34.79 1.97 4.15
N PRO A 143 -33.45 2.11 4.40
CA PRO A 143 -32.49 1.03 4.25
C PRO A 143 -32.88 -0.29 4.93
N ALA A 144 -33.40 -0.23 6.16
CA ALA A 144 -33.84 -1.42 6.90
C ALA A 144 -35.03 -2.12 6.22
N ALA A 145 -36.00 -1.36 5.72
CA ALA A 145 -37.15 -1.92 4.99
C ALA A 145 -36.71 -2.54 3.66
N THR A 146 -35.80 -1.91 2.96
CA THR A 146 -35.18 -2.41 1.73
C THR A 146 -34.47 -3.74 1.96
N LEU A 147 -33.61 -3.83 2.98
CA LEU A 147 -32.91 -5.07 3.33
C LEU A 147 -33.89 -6.20 3.66
N ARG A 148 -34.95 -5.90 4.41
CA ARG A 148 -35.99 -6.87 4.73
C ARG A 148 -36.75 -7.34 3.48
N SER A 149 -37.05 -6.44 2.54
CA SER A 149 -37.67 -6.78 1.26
C SER A 149 -36.79 -7.71 0.42
N LEU A 150 -35.48 -7.40 0.31
CA LEU A 150 -34.51 -8.24 -0.40
C LEU A 150 -34.36 -9.61 0.25
N TRP A 151 -34.31 -9.66 1.59
CA TRP A 151 -34.30 -10.92 2.34
C TRP A 151 -35.56 -11.75 2.05
N THR A 152 -36.74 -11.15 2.15
CA THR A 152 -38.02 -11.84 1.91
C THR A 152 -38.12 -12.36 0.48
N ARG A 153 -37.66 -11.58 -0.50
CA ARG A 153 -37.73 -11.93 -1.92
C ARG A 153 -36.82 -13.08 -2.31
N TYR A 154 -35.54 -13.03 -1.85
CA TYR A 154 -34.52 -13.93 -2.36
C TYR A 154 -34.19 -15.10 -1.42
N GLN A 155 -34.51 -15.01 -0.13
CA GLN A 155 -34.22 -16.05 0.87
C GLN A 155 -32.81 -16.69 0.73
N PRO A 156 -31.72 -15.89 0.61
CA PRO A 156 -30.40 -16.40 0.32
C PRO A 156 -29.94 -17.40 1.40
N ARG A 157 -29.33 -18.49 0.96
CA ARG A 157 -28.79 -19.52 1.87
C ARG A 157 -27.57 -19.06 2.66
N SER A 158 -26.87 -18.04 2.19
CA SER A 158 -25.69 -17.41 2.84
C SER A 158 -25.66 -15.94 2.49
N ILE A 159 -25.27 -15.11 3.47
CA ILE A 159 -25.14 -13.65 3.35
C ILE A 159 -23.73 -13.28 3.78
N ALA A 160 -22.91 -12.87 2.82
CA ALA A 160 -21.53 -12.49 3.06
C ALA A 160 -21.44 -11.02 3.48
N LEU A 161 -20.71 -10.78 4.58
CA LEU A 161 -20.47 -9.46 5.14
C LEU A 161 -18.96 -9.23 5.34
N GLY A 162 -18.56 -7.98 5.43
CA GLY A 162 -17.18 -7.57 5.74
C GLY A 162 -16.81 -7.82 7.21
N ILE A 163 -16.92 -9.06 7.66
CA ILE A 163 -16.62 -9.52 9.02
C ILE A 163 -15.59 -10.65 9.00
N GLY A 164 -14.81 -10.77 10.06
CA GLY A 164 -13.79 -11.84 10.16
C GLY A 164 -12.61 -11.63 9.20
N GLY A 165 -11.81 -12.70 9.01
CA GLY A 165 -10.59 -12.63 8.21
C GLY A 165 -9.39 -11.96 8.91
N GLY A 166 -8.22 -12.07 8.29
CA GLY A 166 -6.94 -11.67 8.90
C GLY A 166 -6.52 -10.23 8.63
N ARG A 167 -7.11 -9.55 7.64
CA ARG A 167 -6.74 -8.21 7.19
C ARG A 167 -7.87 -7.19 7.39
N GLY A 168 -7.52 -5.90 7.49
CA GLY A 168 -8.49 -4.82 7.63
C GLY A 168 -9.53 -4.79 6.51
N GLN A 169 -9.10 -5.06 5.26
CA GLN A 169 -9.97 -5.09 4.09
C GLN A 169 -11.11 -6.12 4.19
N THR A 170 -10.97 -7.14 5.03
CA THR A 170 -12.01 -8.16 5.23
C THR A 170 -12.90 -7.88 6.43
N ARG A 171 -12.60 -6.84 7.22
CA ARG A 171 -13.30 -6.45 8.45
C ARG A 171 -13.73 -4.99 8.38
N THR A 172 -14.45 -4.65 7.32
CA THR A 172 -14.85 -3.27 7.01
C THR A 172 -16.19 -2.87 7.61
N LEU A 173 -16.94 -3.83 8.16
CA LEU A 173 -18.26 -3.57 8.72
C LEU A 173 -18.14 -3.08 10.17
N THR A 174 -18.74 -1.92 10.46
CA THR A 174 -18.84 -1.42 11.83
C THR A 174 -19.85 -2.25 12.65
N HIS A 175 -19.71 -2.24 13.97
CA HIS A 175 -20.65 -2.94 14.86
C HIS A 175 -22.08 -2.43 14.69
N ASP A 176 -22.26 -1.11 14.59
CA ASP A 176 -23.57 -0.48 14.47
C ASP A 176 -24.26 -0.85 13.16
N THR A 177 -23.49 -0.94 12.05
CA THR A 177 -24.06 -1.40 10.77
C THR A 177 -24.33 -2.89 10.76
N TYR A 178 -23.51 -3.71 11.41
CA TYR A 178 -23.83 -5.12 11.61
C TYR A 178 -25.18 -5.27 12.33
N THR A 179 -25.38 -4.56 13.44
CA THR A 179 -26.62 -4.58 14.22
C THR A 179 -27.80 -4.13 13.39
N LEU A 180 -27.67 -3.03 12.61
CA LEU A 180 -28.71 -2.56 11.72
C LEU A 180 -29.11 -3.61 10.70
N ILE A 181 -28.15 -4.30 10.07
CA ILE A 181 -28.43 -5.35 9.08
C ILE A 181 -29.14 -6.54 9.75
N ALA A 182 -28.64 -6.99 10.91
CA ALA A 182 -29.22 -8.11 11.66
C ALA A 182 -30.66 -7.82 12.10
N GLU A 183 -30.91 -6.65 12.68
CA GLU A 183 -32.27 -6.25 13.10
C GLU A 183 -33.22 -6.07 11.92
N ALA A 184 -32.73 -5.48 10.81
CA ALA A 184 -33.53 -5.27 9.60
C ALA A 184 -33.97 -6.58 8.96
N MET A 185 -33.09 -7.57 8.88
CA MET A 185 -33.31 -8.83 8.19
C MET A 185 -33.90 -9.91 9.10
N GLY A 186 -33.64 -9.82 10.43
CA GLY A 186 -34.13 -10.72 11.44
C GLY A 186 -33.22 -11.94 11.71
N PRO A 187 -33.52 -12.71 12.77
CA PRO A 187 -32.63 -13.77 13.29
C PRO A 187 -32.38 -14.92 12.30
N ASP A 188 -33.34 -15.24 11.45
CA ASP A 188 -33.19 -16.29 10.43
C ASP A 188 -32.17 -15.90 9.36
N ALA A 189 -32.07 -14.60 9.04
CA ALA A 189 -31.07 -14.06 8.15
C ALA A 189 -29.69 -13.98 8.84
N GLU A 190 -29.67 -13.51 10.08
CA GLU A 190 -28.43 -13.40 10.87
C GLU A 190 -27.75 -14.77 11.04
N ALA A 191 -28.50 -15.84 11.21
CA ALA A 191 -27.97 -17.22 11.27
C ALA A 191 -27.28 -17.67 9.96
N ARG A 192 -27.44 -16.91 8.85
CA ARG A 192 -26.80 -17.16 7.54
C ARG A 192 -25.67 -16.21 7.23
N PHE A 193 -25.28 -15.34 8.17
CA PHE A 193 -24.16 -14.43 7.99
C PHE A 193 -22.84 -15.18 7.96
N VAL A 194 -22.03 -14.90 6.94
CA VAL A 194 -20.71 -15.50 6.74
C VAL A 194 -19.68 -14.40 6.42
N SER A 195 -18.42 -14.71 6.63
CA SER A 195 -17.34 -13.79 6.24
C SER A 195 -17.23 -13.70 4.70
N ALA A 196 -17.15 -12.48 4.19
CA ALA A 196 -16.85 -12.22 2.79
C ALA A 196 -15.35 -12.40 2.45
N ALA A 197 -14.47 -12.68 3.41
CA ALA A 197 -13.02 -12.69 3.22
C ALA A 197 -12.52 -13.57 2.06
N PRO A 198 -13.02 -14.79 1.82
CA PRO A 198 -12.60 -15.61 0.67
C PRO A 198 -12.98 -14.96 -0.67
N LEU A 199 -14.21 -14.46 -0.79
CA LEU A 199 -14.69 -13.75 -1.99
C LEU A 199 -13.89 -12.46 -2.22
N LEU A 200 -13.67 -11.67 -1.16
CA LEU A 200 -12.91 -10.43 -1.23
C LEU A 200 -11.48 -10.68 -1.70
N THR A 201 -10.84 -11.75 -1.22
CA THR A 201 -9.50 -12.12 -1.65
C THR A 201 -9.48 -12.40 -3.15
N GLU A 202 -10.44 -13.15 -3.69
CA GLU A 202 -10.51 -13.41 -5.11
C GLU A 202 -10.81 -12.16 -5.94
N VAL A 203 -11.77 -11.35 -5.51
CA VAL A 203 -12.17 -10.10 -6.20
C VAL A 203 -11.01 -9.11 -6.27
N LEU A 204 -10.30 -8.90 -5.14
CA LEU A 204 -9.23 -7.92 -5.06
C LEU A 204 -7.89 -8.41 -5.64
N ASP A 205 -7.70 -9.73 -5.80
CA ASP A 205 -6.52 -10.34 -6.44
C ASP A 205 -6.70 -10.53 -7.96
N THR A 206 -7.94 -10.43 -8.47
CA THR A 206 -8.23 -10.58 -9.90
C THR A 206 -7.95 -9.27 -10.63
N ARG A 207 -7.12 -9.33 -11.67
CA ARG A 207 -6.79 -8.19 -12.55
C ARG A 207 -7.53 -8.31 -13.87
N LEU A 208 -7.88 -7.15 -14.44
CA LEU A 208 -8.35 -7.07 -15.83
C LEU A 208 -7.13 -6.78 -16.72
N PRO A 209 -7.04 -7.40 -17.91
CA PRO A 209 -5.92 -7.14 -18.82
C PRO A 209 -5.71 -5.66 -19.16
N GLU A 210 -6.78 -4.89 -19.21
CA GLU A 210 -6.77 -3.46 -19.53
C GLU A 210 -6.17 -2.59 -18.41
N GLU A 211 -6.09 -3.11 -17.19
CA GLU A 211 -5.46 -2.40 -16.05
C GLU A 211 -3.94 -2.33 -16.19
N LEU A 212 -3.33 -3.28 -16.92
CA LEU A 212 -1.88 -3.47 -16.98
C LEU A 212 -1.14 -2.20 -17.41
N GLU A 213 -1.59 -1.53 -18.47
CA GLU A 213 -0.90 -0.34 -19.00
C GLU A 213 -1.06 0.88 -18.09
N HIS A 214 -2.21 1.03 -17.45
CA HIS A 214 -2.42 2.10 -16.47
C HIS A 214 -1.58 1.89 -15.22
N TYR A 215 -1.45 0.63 -14.78
CA TYR A 215 -0.58 0.31 -13.66
C TYR A 215 0.91 0.51 -14.03
N ARG A 216 1.32 0.15 -15.24
CA ARG A 216 2.67 0.42 -15.78
C ARG A 216 2.99 1.92 -15.77
N THR A 217 2.01 2.76 -16.12
CA THR A 217 2.14 4.22 -16.06
C THR A 217 2.34 4.69 -14.60
N ALA A 218 1.57 4.17 -13.65
CA ALA A 218 1.74 4.48 -12.23
C ALA A 218 3.16 4.11 -11.73
N VAL A 219 3.65 2.91 -12.09
CA VAL A 219 5.01 2.48 -11.73
C VAL A 219 6.08 3.37 -12.37
N ALA A 220 5.87 3.85 -13.61
CA ALA A 220 6.81 4.78 -14.25
C ALA A 220 6.89 6.14 -13.53
N VAL A 221 5.77 6.64 -13.02
CA VAL A 221 5.75 7.87 -12.20
C VAL A 221 6.45 7.64 -10.86
N THR A 222 6.21 6.50 -10.21
CA THR A 222 6.91 6.11 -8.98
C THR A 222 8.41 6.05 -9.20
N GLU A 223 8.86 5.40 -10.29
CA GLU A 223 10.27 5.30 -10.66
C GLU A 223 10.91 6.67 -10.84
N GLU A 224 10.28 7.58 -11.58
CA GLU A 224 10.83 8.93 -11.81
C GLU A 224 10.97 9.69 -10.49
N ILE A 225 9.94 9.68 -9.64
CA ILE A 225 9.96 10.36 -8.34
C ILE A 225 11.12 9.85 -7.49
N VAL A 226 11.29 8.53 -7.36
CA VAL A 226 12.34 7.93 -6.55
C VAL A 226 13.74 8.19 -7.12
N ARG A 227 13.92 8.07 -8.45
CA ARG A 227 15.22 8.37 -9.09
C ARG A 227 15.65 9.81 -8.85
N ARG A 228 14.74 10.75 -8.89
CA ARG A 228 15.02 12.17 -8.62
C ARG A 228 15.32 12.43 -7.17
N ALA A 229 14.54 11.82 -6.26
CA ALA A 229 14.80 11.90 -4.82
C ALA A 229 16.18 11.35 -4.44
N LEU A 230 16.64 10.29 -5.11
CA LEU A 230 17.95 9.66 -4.94
C LEU A 230 19.01 10.22 -5.93
N SER A 231 18.99 11.50 -6.19
CA SER A 231 19.94 12.16 -7.09
C SER A 231 20.48 13.48 -6.53
N ARG A 232 21.45 14.08 -7.25
CA ARG A 232 21.99 15.42 -6.92
C ARG A 232 20.95 16.55 -7.02
N GLU A 233 19.82 16.30 -7.63
CA GLU A 233 18.72 17.27 -7.63
C GLU A 233 18.18 17.52 -6.21
N VAL A 234 18.17 16.49 -5.35
CA VAL A 234 17.65 16.55 -3.99
C VAL A 234 18.77 16.44 -2.96
N ILE A 235 19.74 15.56 -3.17
CA ILE A 235 20.77 15.24 -2.17
C ILE A 235 22.08 15.95 -2.46
N THR A 236 22.47 16.86 -1.57
CA THR A 236 23.82 17.41 -1.46
C THR A 236 24.51 16.69 -0.31
N PRO A 237 25.49 15.79 -0.58
CA PRO A 237 26.19 15.05 0.45
C PRO A 237 26.84 15.96 1.50
N GLY A 238 26.74 15.60 2.78
CA GLY A 238 27.24 16.39 3.91
C GLY A 238 26.32 17.54 4.33
N VAL A 239 25.18 17.76 3.63
CA VAL A 239 24.25 18.87 3.88
C VAL A 239 22.81 18.38 4.03
N THR A 240 22.32 17.61 3.05
CA THR A 240 20.93 17.17 2.98
C THR A 240 20.64 16.11 4.05
N THR A 241 19.59 16.31 4.81
CA THR A 241 19.12 15.35 5.80
C THR A 241 18.10 14.35 5.20
N VAL A 242 17.88 13.25 5.90
CA VAL A 242 16.80 12.29 5.59
C VAL A 242 15.44 12.99 5.55
N GLY A 243 15.17 13.91 6.50
CA GLY A 243 13.96 14.70 6.52
C GLY A 243 13.79 15.60 5.31
N ASP A 244 14.89 16.15 4.77
CA ASP A 244 14.85 16.96 3.54
C ASP A 244 14.47 16.13 2.33
N VAL A 245 15.00 14.91 2.20
CA VAL A 245 14.62 13.98 1.12
C VAL A 245 13.15 13.61 1.22
N ARG A 246 12.64 13.35 2.42
CA ARG A 246 11.21 13.05 2.63
C ARG A 246 10.31 14.21 2.22
N ARG A 247 10.69 15.45 2.54
CA ARG A 247 9.95 16.66 2.13
C ARG A 247 9.99 16.84 0.61
N ALA A 248 11.14 16.61 -0.01
CA ALA A 248 11.26 16.65 -1.48
C ALA A 248 10.36 15.60 -2.18
N LEU A 249 10.21 14.41 -1.59
CA LEU A 249 9.26 13.40 -2.10
C LEU A 249 7.82 13.90 -2.07
N TYR A 250 7.39 14.57 -1.01
CA TYR A 250 6.04 15.17 -0.96
C TYR A 250 5.87 16.30 -2.00
N ASP A 251 6.91 17.11 -2.25
CA ASP A 251 6.87 18.15 -3.27
C ASP A 251 6.84 17.55 -4.69
N LEU A 252 7.53 16.43 -4.92
CA LEU A 252 7.46 15.65 -6.17
C LEU A 252 6.08 15.04 -6.39
N LEU A 253 5.46 14.45 -5.34
CA LEU A 253 4.07 13.94 -5.37
C LEU A 253 3.09 15.03 -5.75
N TRP A 254 3.17 16.19 -5.10
CA TRP A 254 2.31 17.32 -5.38
C TRP A 254 2.47 17.79 -6.84
N SER A 255 3.71 17.85 -7.33
CA SER A 255 4.02 18.26 -8.70
C SER A 255 3.51 17.25 -9.74
N ALA A 256 3.48 15.96 -9.41
CA ALA A 256 2.94 14.90 -10.25
C ALA A 256 1.40 14.81 -10.20
N GLY A 257 0.73 15.48 -9.26
CA GLY A 257 -0.72 15.40 -9.07
C GLY A 257 -1.20 14.06 -8.54
N VAL A 258 -0.34 13.32 -7.81
CA VAL A 258 -0.66 12.02 -7.19
C VAL A 258 -0.50 12.07 -5.67
N ARG A 259 -0.91 11.01 -4.98
CA ARG A 259 -0.75 10.85 -3.54
C ARG A 259 0.06 9.61 -3.23
N THR A 260 0.70 9.60 -2.05
CA THR A 260 1.25 8.37 -1.46
C THR A 260 0.21 7.74 -0.54
N TRP A 261 0.27 6.41 -0.35
CA TRP A 261 -0.59 5.68 0.58
C TRP A 261 0.08 5.40 1.92
N PHE A 262 1.39 5.67 2.03
CA PHE A 262 2.16 5.61 3.28
C PHE A 262 3.24 6.70 3.33
N GLN A 263 3.76 6.97 4.52
CA GLN A 263 4.87 7.91 4.67
C GLN A 263 6.13 7.32 4.04
N PRO A 264 6.82 8.05 3.12
CA PRO A 264 8.07 7.57 2.53
C PRO A 264 9.09 7.15 3.60
N ASP A 265 9.61 5.92 3.49
CA ASP A 265 10.56 5.33 4.42
C ASP A 265 11.97 5.44 3.84
N LEU A 266 12.91 5.99 4.62
CA LEU A 266 14.31 6.06 4.24
C LEU A 266 15.17 5.38 5.30
N ARG A 267 16.19 4.66 4.83
CA ARG A 267 17.18 3.98 5.68
C ARG A 267 18.57 4.28 5.18
N VAL A 268 19.51 4.41 6.11
CA VAL A 268 20.92 4.76 5.80
C VAL A 268 21.83 3.73 6.44
N GLN A 269 22.75 3.20 5.64
CA GLN A 269 23.82 2.32 6.10
C GLN A 269 25.17 2.99 5.86
N ARG A 270 26.09 2.86 6.82
CA ARG A 270 27.44 3.44 6.79
C ARG A 270 28.51 2.40 7.09
N ALA A 271 29.69 2.60 6.51
CA ALA A 271 30.87 1.83 6.87
C ALA A 271 31.27 2.01 8.34
N THR A 272 31.10 3.23 8.90
CA THR A 272 31.36 3.56 10.29
C THR A 272 30.11 3.52 11.17
N GLY A 273 30.26 3.30 12.47
CA GLY A 273 29.15 3.27 13.43
C GLY A 273 28.37 1.94 13.42
N GLU A 274 27.41 1.80 14.30
CA GLU A 274 26.53 0.63 14.36
C GLU A 274 25.32 0.83 13.43
N MET A 275 24.86 -0.25 12.82
CA MET A 275 23.61 -0.26 12.07
C MET A 275 22.44 -0.54 13.04
N ALA A 276 21.53 0.42 13.14
CA ALA A 276 20.31 0.22 13.92
C ALA A 276 19.40 -0.78 13.23
N THR A 277 18.92 -1.77 13.97
CA THR A 277 17.91 -2.73 13.46
C THR A 277 16.66 -2.67 14.32
N SER A 278 15.51 -2.94 13.71
CA SER A 278 14.22 -3.06 14.37
C SER A 278 13.48 -4.27 13.82
N ARG A 279 13.07 -5.20 14.69
CA ARG A 279 12.34 -6.43 14.33
C ARG A 279 13.02 -7.27 13.24
N GLY A 280 14.37 -7.30 13.22
CA GLY A 280 15.14 -8.04 12.21
C GLY A 280 15.35 -7.31 10.89
N PHE A 281 14.86 -6.08 10.77
CA PHE A 281 15.07 -5.21 9.61
C PHE A 281 16.02 -4.07 9.97
N LEU A 282 16.64 -3.48 8.95
CA LEU A 282 17.34 -2.22 9.10
C LEU A 282 16.33 -1.14 9.58
N ALA A 283 16.66 -0.40 10.62
CA ALA A 283 15.75 0.60 11.18
C ALA A 283 15.57 1.78 10.22
N VAL A 284 14.37 2.37 10.27
CA VAL A 284 14.06 3.63 9.60
C VAL A 284 14.96 4.73 10.14
N ALA A 285 15.56 5.53 9.26
CA ALA A 285 16.43 6.61 9.63
C ALA A 285 15.63 7.79 10.20
N THR A 286 16.14 8.41 11.28
CA THR A 286 15.56 9.63 11.82
C THR A 286 15.80 10.82 10.89
N GLU A 287 14.91 11.81 10.93
CA GLU A 287 14.94 12.96 10.01
C GLU A 287 16.22 13.78 10.07
N GLY A 288 16.87 13.87 11.24
CA GLY A 288 18.08 14.67 11.44
C GLY A 288 19.37 14.04 10.91
N ILE A 289 19.33 12.79 10.41
CA ILE A 289 20.52 12.14 9.85
C ILE A 289 20.92 12.87 8.57
N VAL A 290 22.15 13.42 8.56
CA VAL A 290 22.77 13.99 7.34
C VAL A 290 23.29 12.84 6.48
N ILE A 291 23.01 12.91 5.18
CA ILE A 291 23.47 11.94 4.18
C ILE A 291 24.91 12.30 3.78
N GLU A 292 25.84 11.40 4.04
CA GLU A 292 27.27 11.64 3.88
C GLU A 292 27.89 10.86 2.70
N PRO A 293 29.02 11.32 2.15
CA PRO A 293 29.77 10.52 1.19
C PRO A 293 30.13 9.14 1.74
N GLY A 294 29.84 8.10 0.98
CA GLY A 294 30.01 6.69 1.36
C GLY A 294 28.79 6.04 1.99
N ASP A 295 27.70 6.76 2.16
CA ASP A 295 26.44 6.17 2.64
C ASP A 295 25.76 5.34 1.55
N LEU A 296 25.11 4.26 1.97
CA LEU A 296 24.15 3.51 1.20
C LEU A 296 22.75 3.91 1.68
N VAL A 297 21.99 4.55 0.80
CA VAL A 297 20.66 5.10 1.08
C VAL A 297 19.62 4.20 0.46
N HIS A 298 18.66 3.77 1.24
CA HIS A 298 17.47 3.03 0.80
C HIS A 298 16.24 3.93 0.89
N ILE A 299 15.36 3.78 -0.07
CA ILE A 299 14.03 4.41 -0.07
C ILE A 299 12.97 3.35 -0.31
N ASP A 300 11.86 3.48 0.42
CA ASP A 300 10.63 2.73 0.26
C ASP A 300 9.49 3.71 0.03
N PHE A 301 8.79 3.57 -1.12
CA PHE A 301 7.89 4.59 -1.62
C PHE A 301 6.86 4.04 -2.60
N GLY A 302 5.62 4.51 -2.48
CA GLY A 302 4.55 4.16 -3.38
C GLY A 302 3.57 5.31 -3.62
N ILE A 303 2.84 5.25 -4.72
CA ILE A 303 1.80 6.22 -5.08
C ILE A 303 0.45 5.53 -5.28
N THR A 304 -0.61 6.32 -5.15
CA THR A 304 -1.98 5.92 -5.51
C THR A 304 -2.39 6.59 -6.82
N TYR A 305 -2.83 5.77 -7.80
CA TYR A 305 -3.37 6.22 -9.08
C TYR A 305 -4.48 5.29 -9.58
N MET A 306 -5.61 5.84 -10.00
CA MET A 306 -6.79 5.12 -10.53
C MET A 306 -7.32 4.00 -9.63
N GLY A 307 -7.15 4.12 -8.30
CA GLY A 307 -7.55 3.08 -7.34
C GLY A 307 -6.58 1.92 -7.26
N PHE A 308 -5.34 2.12 -7.68
CA PHE A 308 -4.21 1.22 -7.49
C PHE A 308 -3.13 1.89 -6.66
N ASP A 309 -2.44 1.09 -5.87
CA ASP A 309 -1.22 1.48 -5.17
C ASP A 309 -0.01 0.80 -5.80
N THR A 310 1.09 1.57 -5.94
CA THR A 310 2.41 1.01 -6.24
C THR A 310 3.22 0.89 -4.95
N ASP A 311 4.24 0.03 -4.97
CA ASP A 311 5.23 -0.11 -3.92
C ASP A 311 6.60 -0.35 -4.52
N TRP A 312 7.64 0.36 -4.05
CA TRP A 312 8.91 0.36 -4.76
C TRP A 312 10.08 0.72 -3.85
N GLN A 313 11.02 -0.21 -3.68
CA GLN A 313 12.24 0.06 -2.92
C GLN A 313 13.47 0.08 -3.83
N LYS A 314 14.31 1.10 -3.65
CA LYS A 314 15.57 1.26 -4.38
C LYS A 314 16.69 1.75 -3.47
N MET A 315 17.89 1.55 -3.98
CA MET A 315 19.10 1.89 -3.25
C MET A 315 20.00 2.81 -4.05
N ALA A 316 20.61 3.77 -3.35
CA ALA A 316 21.59 4.68 -3.90
C ALA A 316 22.88 4.64 -3.07
N TYR A 317 24.01 4.82 -3.74
CA TYR A 317 25.31 5.00 -3.10
C TYR A 317 25.79 6.43 -3.26
N VAL A 318 26.19 7.04 -2.17
CA VAL A 318 26.76 8.40 -2.17
C VAL A 318 28.26 8.30 -2.40
N LEU A 319 28.71 8.74 -3.58
CA LEU A 319 30.12 8.66 -3.98
C LEU A 319 31.02 9.46 -3.04
N ARG A 320 32.13 8.85 -2.62
CA ARG A 320 33.23 9.58 -1.97
C ARG A 320 34.02 10.37 -3.00
N PRO A 321 34.79 11.40 -2.59
CA PRO A 321 35.70 12.10 -3.51
C PRO A 321 36.63 11.12 -4.25
N GLY A 322 36.62 11.21 -5.60
CA GLY A 322 37.44 10.35 -6.46
C GLY A 322 36.83 9.00 -6.84
N GLU A 323 35.70 8.60 -6.23
CA GLU A 323 34.98 7.40 -6.66
C GLU A 323 34.13 7.67 -7.91
N THR A 324 34.06 6.67 -8.77
CA THR A 324 33.23 6.70 -10.00
C THR A 324 32.10 5.69 -9.96
N ASP A 325 32.12 4.77 -8.98
CA ASP A 325 31.12 3.73 -8.76
C ASP A 325 31.11 3.29 -7.29
N ALA A 326 30.13 2.49 -6.91
CA ALA A 326 30.07 1.87 -5.60
C ALA A 326 31.20 0.84 -5.43
N PRO A 327 31.75 0.64 -4.20
CA PRO A 327 32.72 -0.41 -3.91
C PRO A 327 32.29 -1.79 -4.40
N ALA A 328 33.26 -2.63 -4.79
CA ALA A 328 33.00 -3.94 -5.39
C ALA A 328 32.18 -4.87 -4.49
N GLY A 329 32.40 -4.82 -3.17
CA GLY A 329 31.61 -5.58 -2.20
C GLY A 329 30.15 -5.15 -2.14
N LEU A 330 29.85 -3.85 -2.28
CA LEU A 330 28.46 -3.35 -2.38
C LEU A 330 27.82 -3.81 -3.68
N GLN A 331 28.53 -3.73 -4.80
CA GLN A 331 28.02 -4.24 -6.08
C GLN A 331 27.73 -5.74 -6.01
N GLN A 332 28.57 -6.52 -5.31
CA GLN A 332 28.30 -7.94 -5.08
C GLN A 332 27.05 -8.15 -4.21
N ALA A 333 26.82 -7.31 -3.20
CA ALA A 333 25.62 -7.35 -2.39
C ALA A 333 24.34 -7.13 -3.25
N LEU A 334 24.36 -6.18 -4.17
CA LEU A 334 23.27 -5.97 -5.10
C LEU A 334 23.05 -7.16 -6.05
N ARG A 335 24.14 -7.73 -6.59
CA ARG A 335 24.04 -8.95 -7.42
C ARG A 335 23.41 -10.13 -6.66
N ASN A 336 23.74 -10.31 -5.38
CA ASN A 336 23.13 -11.36 -4.54
C ASN A 336 21.59 -11.16 -4.44
N THR A 337 21.13 -9.93 -4.32
CA THR A 337 19.70 -9.64 -4.30
C THR A 337 19.04 -9.90 -5.66
N ASN A 338 19.70 -9.56 -6.76
CA ASN A 338 19.21 -9.88 -8.10
C ASN A 338 19.14 -11.41 -8.35
N ILE A 339 20.08 -12.19 -7.81
CA ILE A 339 20.02 -13.67 -7.84
C ILE A 339 18.79 -14.18 -7.09
N LEU A 340 18.46 -13.59 -5.93
CA LEU A 340 17.26 -13.91 -5.16
C LEU A 340 15.98 -13.58 -5.96
N GLN A 341 15.92 -12.39 -6.61
CA GLN A 341 14.81 -12.03 -7.49
C GLN A 341 14.63 -13.05 -8.61
N ASP A 342 15.71 -13.45 -9.30
CA ASP A 342 15.65 -14.44 -10.38
C ASP A 342 15.19 -15.81 -9.87
N ALA A 343 15.62 -16.23 -8.69
CA ALA A 343 15.20 -17.48 -8.09
C ALA A 343 13.69 -17.46 -7.82
N LEU A 344 13.20 -16.44 -7.15
CA LEU A 344 11.79 -16.29 -6.83
C LEU A 344 10.94 -16.22 -8.10
N MET A 345 11.27 -15.29 -8.98
CA MET A 345 10.40 -14.88 -10.09
C MET A 345 10.40 -15.87 -11.24
N LEU A 346 11.60 -16.30 -11.68
CA LEU A 346 11.76 -17.03 -12.93
C LEU A 346 11.85 -18.54 -12.72
N ARG A 347 12.36 -19.00 -11.56
CA ARG A 347 12.56 -20.42 -11.30
C ARG A 347 11.44 -21.05 -10.49
N HIS A 348 10.94 -20.37 -9.46
CA HIS A 348 10.04 -21.01 -8.51
C HIS A 348 8.58 -20.55 -8.61
N ALA A 349 8.30 -19.29 -8.96
CA ALA A 349 6.92 -18.81 -9.08
C ALA A 349 6.25 -19.30 -10.35
N ARG A 350 5.05 -19.90 -10.19
CA ARG A 350 4.17 -20.33 -11.29
C ARG A 350 2.72 -20.21 -10.83
N PRO A 351 1.76 -19.98 -11.74
CA PRO A 351 0.34 -20.10 -11.41
C PRO A 351 0.02 -21.43 -10.73
N ALA A 352 -0.96 -21.44 -9.86
CA ALA A 352 -1.43 -22.58 -9.06
C ALA A 352 -0.46 -23.10 -7.99
N ARG A 353 0.79 -22.62 -7.90
CA ARG A 353 1.63 -22.88 -6.72
C ARG A 353 1.19 -21.97 -5.56
N THR A 354 1.32 -22.47 -4.35
CA THR A 354 1.11 -21.64 -3.15
C THR A 354 2.30 -20.73 -2.88
N GLY A 355 2.05 -19.59 -2.23
CA GLY A 355 3.12 -18.69 -1.80
C GLY A 355 4.14 -19.38 -0.89
N GLY A 356 3.69 -20.28 0.01
CA GLY A 356 4.55 -21.05 0.89
C GLY A 356 5.49 -22.03 0.15
N GLU A 357 5.00 -22.69 -0.91
CA GLU A 357 5.84 -23.55 -1.76
C GLU A 357 6.93 -22.77 -2.48
N VAL A 358 6.57 -21.59 -3.03
CA VAL A 358 7.53 -20.72 -3.72
C VAL A 358 8.56 -20.17 -2.71
N PHE A 359 8.13 -19.72 -1.55
CA PHE A 359 9.01 -19.26 -0.47
C PHE A 359 10.02 -20.35 -0.08
N SER A 360 9.53 -21.55 0.22
CA SER A 360 10.37 -22.67 0.68
C SER A 360 11.41 -23.09 -0.35
N ALA A 361 11.01 -23.19 -1.62
CA ALA A 361 11.91 -23.54 -2.72
C ALA A 361 12.97 -22.46 -2.97
N THR A 362 12.57 -21.19 -2.97
CA THR A 362 13.49 -20.05 -3.14
C THR A 362 14.51 -20.00 -2.00
N MET A 363 14.05 -20.13 -0.75
CA MET A 363 14.95 -20.10 0.41
C MET A 363 15.88 -21.31 0.47
N ALA A 364 15.47 -22.47 -0.05
CA ALA A 364 16.36 -23.64 -0.19
C ALA A 364 17.50 -23.35 -1.17
N GLU A 365 17.18 -22.79 -2.34
CA GLU A 365 18.20 -22.41 -3.34
C GLU A 365 19.17 -21.34 -2.80
N MET A 366 18.68 -20.35 -2.05
CA MET A 366 19.56 -19.33 -1.45
C MET A 366 20.52 -19.92 -0.42
N ARG A 367 20.06 -20.90 0.41
CA ARG A 367 20.95 -21.62 1.34
C ARG A 367 22.05 -22.39 0.61
N GLU A 368 21.72 -23.08 -0.46
CA GLU A 368 22.69 -23.82 -1.29
C GLU A 368 23.73 -22.90 -1.92
N ARG A 369 23.34 -21.66 -2.25
CA ARG A 369 24.25 -20.62 -2.79
C ARG A 369 25.05 -19.88 -1.72
N GLY A 370 24.79 -20.12 -0.44
CA GLY A 370 25.39 -19.37 0.67
C GLY A 370 24.95 -17.89 0.73
N ILE A 371 23.77 -17.56 0.17
CA ILE A 371 23.19 -16.21 0.21
C ILE A 371 22.23 -16.12 1.38
N GLU A 372 22.53 -15.21 2.33
CA GLU A 372 21.58 -14.88 3.39
C GLU A 372 20.46 -14.03 2.79
N ALA A 373 19.24 -14.53 2.84
CA ALA A 373 18.09 -13.93 2.18
C ALA A 373 16.87 -13.82 3.10
N MET A 374 16.02 -12.84 2.83
CA MET A 374 14.71 -12.67 3.43
C MET A 374 13.72 -12.28 2.35
N ILE A 375 12.53 -12.90 2.35
CA ILE A 375 11.44 -12.63 1.39
C ILE A 375 10.21 -12.24 2.19
N TYR A 376 9.57 -11.14 1.81
CA TYR A 376 8.34 -10.65 2.42
C TYR A 376 7.40 -10.02 1.38
N SER A 377 7.43 -10.60 0.18
CA SER A 377 6.64 -10.21 -0.99
C SER A 377 5.15 -10.37 -0.74
N HIS A 378 4.38 -9.37 -1.12
CA HIS A 378 2.95 -9.28 -0.81
C HIS A 378 2.12 -8.89 -2.05
N PRO A 379 0.81 -9.27 -2.10
CA PRO A 379 -0.07 -8.86 -3.18
C PRO A 379 -0.18 -7.34 -3.29
N LEU A 380 -0.23 -6.87 -4.53
CA LEU A 380 -0.43 -5.47 -4.92
C LEU A 380 -1.68 -5.31 -5.79
N GLY A 381 -2.15 -4.09 -5.89
CA GLY A 381 -3.22 -3.72 -6.78
C GLY A 381 -4.05 -2.60 -6.21
N PRO A 382 -5.34 -2.82 -5.85
CA PRO A 382 -6.19 -1.80 -5.26
C PRO A 382 -5.67 -1.24 -3.93
N GLN A 383 -4.74 -1.95 -3.31
CA GLN A 383 -4.03 -1.52 -2.08
C GLN A 383 -2.59 -2.00 -2.15
N GLY A 384 -1.68 -1.22 -1.54
CA GLY A 384 -0.27 -1.56 -1.46
C GLY A 384 0.00 -2.85 -0.69
N HIS A 385 -0.72 -3.08 0.41
CA HIS A 385 -0.76 -4.39 1.10
C HIS A 385 -2.06 -5.11 0.78
N GLY A 386 -2.15 -5.67 -0.43
CA GLY A 386 -3.34 -6.30 -0.98
C GLY A 386 -3.75 -7.63 -0.32
N LEU A 387 -4.89 -8.16 -0.80
CA LEU A 387 -5.33 -9.54 -0.54
C LEU A 387 -4.87 -10.43 -1.70
N GLY A 388 -4.48 -11.66 -1.40
CA GLY A 388 -3.96 -12.63 -2.37
C GLY A 388 -2.86 -13.50 -1.76
N ALA A 389 -2.17 -14.27 -2.60
CA ALA A 389 -1.07 -15.11 -2.18
C ALA A 389 0.19 -14.27 -1.91
N SER A 390 0.66 -14.28 -0.66
CA SER A 390 1.95 -13.69 -0.27
C SER A 390 3.05 -14.74 -0.36
N ILE A 391 4.28 -14.30 -0.68
CA ILE A 391 5.50 -15.10 -0.59
C ILE A 391 6.32 -14.51 0.55
N ASP A 392 6.06 -14.97 1.80
CA ASP A 392 6.46 -14.24 3.00
C ASP A 392 6.93 -15.21 4.10
N PHE A 393 8.08 -14.89 4.73
CA PHE A 393 8.59 -15.63 5.90
C PHE A 393 7.65 -15.51 7.12
N ARG A 394 6.88 -14.42 7.19
CA ARG A 394 5.93 -14.18 8.30
C ARG A 394 4.71 -15.08 8.23
N SER A 395 4.41 -15.65 7.06
CA SER A 395 3.31 -16.59 6.87
C SER A 395 3.48 -17.84 7.72
N SER A 396 4.75 -18.29 7.91
CA SER A 396 5.08 -19.43 8.78
C SER A 396 4.95 -19.14 10.28
N LEU A 397 4.96 -17.86 10.68
CA LEU A 397 4.87 -17.41 12.08
C LEU A 397 3.47 -17.01 12.51
N ARG A 398 2.54 -16.81 11.55
CA ARG A 398 1.16 -16.43 11.83
C ARG A 398 0.28 -17.67 12.00
N THR A 399 -0.54 -17.65 13.03
CA THR A 399 -1.62 -18.64 13.23
C THR A 399 -2.77 -18.50 12.24
N ASP A 400 -2.77 -17.42 11.46
CA ASP A 400 -3.68 -17.18 10.34
C ASP A 400 -3.15 -17.89 9.08
N ARG A 401 -3.45 -19.18 8.98
CA ARG A 401 -2.99 -20.09 7.94
C ARG A 401 -3.61 -19.82 6.56
N ASN A 402 -4.51 -18.87 6.44
CA ASN A 402 -5.28 -18.68 5.20
C ASN A 402 -4.45 -18.13 4.03
N SER A 403 -3.32 -17.44 4.28
CA SER A 403 -2.47 -16.91 3.20
C SER A 403 -1.44 -17.92 2.67
N GLU A 404 -1.02 -18.90 3.49
CA GLU A 404 -0.02 -19.91 3.08
C GLU A 404 -0.58 -20.90 2.04
N GLY A 405 -1.88 -21.18 2.12
CA GLY A 405 -2.57 -22.08 1.20
C GLY A 405 -3.12 -21.38 -0.05
N LEU A 406 -3.03 -20.06 -0.15
CA LEU A 406 -3.50 -19.35 -1.33
C LEU A 406 -2.57 -19.59 -2.51
N GLN A 407 -3.17 -19.97 -3.64
CA GLN A 407 -2.46 -20.17 -4.89
C GLN A 407 -2.20 -18.86 -5.61
N LEU A 408 -1.03 -18.73 -6.19
CA LEU A 408 -0.66 -17.66 -7.10
C LEU A 408 -1.60 -17.70 -8.33
N ARG A 409 -2.25 -16.58 -8.59
CA ARG A 409 -3.22 -16.42 -9.69
C ARG A 409 -2.53 -15.80 -10.90
N ASP A 410 -2.75 -16.38 -12.07
CA ASP A 410 -2.29 -15.79 -13.34
C ASP A 410 -2.82 -14.36 -13.49
N GLY A 411 -1.97 -13.43 -13.92
CA GLY A 411 -2.25 -12.01 -14.06
C GLY A 411 -2.29 -11.22 -12.74
N SER A 412 -2.22 -11.87 -11.55
CA SER A 412 -2.18 -11.13 -10.28
C SER A 412 -0.91 -10.30 -10.12
N TYR A 413 -1.01 -9.19 -9.36
CA TYR A 413 0.11 -8.30 -9.08
C TYR A 413 0.67 -8.58 -7.69
N ILE A 414 1.99 -8.50 -7.59
CA ILE A 414 2.74 -8.68 -6.34
C ILE A 414 3.84 -7.63 -6.26
N SER A 415 4.15 -7.17 -5.07
CA SER A 415 5.44 -6.55 -4.81
C SER A 415 6.47 -7.62 -4.54
N ILE A 416 7.50 -7.69 -5.39
CA ILE A 416 8.66 -8.56 -5.18
C ILE A 416 9.57 -7.87 -4.17
N GLU A 417 9.20 -7.98 -2.89
CA GLU A 417 9.85 -7.34 -1.76
C GLU A 417 10.73 -8.35 -1.02
N LEU A 418 12.04 -8.05 -0.94
CA LEU A 418 13.03 -8.97 -0.43
C LEU A 418 14.36 -8.26 -0.10
N ASN A 419 15.21 -8.93 0.67
CA ASN A 419 16.57 -8.44 0.91
C ASN A 419 17.59 -9.58 1.03
N THR A 420 18.87 -9.22 0.86
CA THR A 420 20.02 -10.08 1.17
C THR A 420 20.97 -9.39 2.13
N GLY A 421 21.55 -10.19 3.05
CA GLY A 421 22.66 -9.78 3.89
C GLY A 421 23.98 -10.21 3.27
N THR A 422 24.90 -9.27 3.01
CA THR A 422 26.20 -9.56 2.43
C THR A 422 27.32 -8.90 3.24
N VAL A 423 28.36 -9.65 3.56
CA VAL A 423 29.56 -9.11 4.23
C VAL A 423 30.41 -8.34 3.20
N VAL A 424 30.72 -7.07 3.49
CA VAL A 424 31.42 -6.15 2.60
C VAL A 424 32.83 -5.88 3.14
N PRO A 425 33.89 -6.40 2.49
CA PRO A 425 35.27 -6.21 2.95
C PRO A 425 35.69 -4.75 3.07
N GLU A 426 35.30 -3.90 2.11
CA GLU A 426 35.64 -2.46 2.09
C GLU A 426 34.97 -1.69 3.23
N TRP A 427 33.99 -2.31 3.89
CA TRP A 427 33.34 -1.78 5.09
C TRP A 427 33.82 -2.47 6.39
N GLY A 428 35.04 -2.98 6.36
CA GLY A 428 35.66 -3.66 7.52
C GLY A 428 34.96 -4.98 7.87
N GLY A 429 34.39 -5.66 6.89
CA GLY A 429 33.66 -6.92 7.10
C GLY A 429 32.25 -6.75 7.68
N LYS A 430 31.67 -5.56 7.64
CA LYS A 430 30.26 -5.35 8.03
C LYS A 430 29.30 -6.05 7.08
N LYS A 431 28.21 -6.56 7.64
CA LYS A 431 27.08 -7.04 6.88
C LYS A 431 26.26 -5.84 6.39
N VAL A 432 26.03 -5.77 5.11
CA VAL A 432 25.16 -4.78 4.43
C VAL A 432 23.89 -5.46 3.97
N PHE A 433 22.77 -4.78 4.11
CA PHE A 433 21.47 -5.23 3.61
C PHE A 433 21.13 -4.49 2.32
N VAL A 434 20.90 -5.24 1.25
CA VAL A 434 20.35 -4.71 0.00
C VAL A 434 18.89 -5.09 -0.07
N MET A 435 18.03 -4.08 0.11
CA MET A 435 16.58 -4.19 0.16
C MET A 435 16.03 -3.66 -1.16
N MET A 436 15.26 -4.50 -1.84
CA MET A 436 14.71 -4.19 -3.15
C MET A 436 13.24 -4.55 -3.20
N GLU A 437 12.48 -3.72 -3.89
CA GLU A 437 11.08 -3.95 -4.13
C GLU A 437 10.70 -3.44 -5.52
N ASP A 438 10.00 -4.28 -6.25
CA ASP A 438 9.49 -3.97 -7.58
C ASP A 438 8.10 -4.59 -7.79
N PRO A 439 7.11 -3.82 -8.25
CA PRO A 439 5.86 -4.38 -8.72
C PRO A 439 6.07 -5.34 -9.89
N ALA A 440 5.40 -6.48 -9.81
CA ALA A 440 5.43 -7.51 -10.85
C ALA A 440 4.03 -8.11 -11.06
N TYR A 441 3.82 -8.72 -12.21
CA TYR A 441 2.61 -9.48 -12.52
C TYR A 441 2.98 -10.91 -12.90
N LEU A 442 2.11 -11.87 -12.52
CA LEU A 442 2.35 -13.27 -12.78
C LEU A 442 1.94 -13.65 -14.21
N THR A 443 2.78 -14.43 -14.85
CA THR A 443 2.52 -15.07 -16.15
C THR A 443 2.71 -16.59 -16.02
N PRO A 444 2.32 -17.40 -17.01
CA PRO A 444 2.59 -18.85 -17.00
C PRO A 444 4.08 -19.20 -16.81
N GLU A 445 5.00 -18.33 -17.24
CA GLU A 445 6.45 -18.53 -17.15
C GLU A 445 7.07 -17.99 -15.86
N GLY A 446 6.30 -17.32 -15.01
CA GLY A 446 6.75 -16.66 -13.77
C GLY A 446 6.42 -15.18 -13.72
N TYR A 447 6.97 -14.49 -12.73
CA TYR A 447 6.72 -13.05 -12.59
C TYR A 447 7.50 -12.22 -13.62
N ARG A 448 6.87 -11.12 -14.06
CA ARG A 448 7.45 -10.09 -14.93
C ARG A 448 7.34 -8.75 -14.23
N PHE A 449 8.44 -8.01 -14.13
CA PHE A 449 8.41 -6.65 -13.63
C PHE A 449 7.68 -5.70 -14.59
N PHE A 450 7.01 -4.69 -14.05
CA PHE A 450 6.41 -3.62 -14.85
C PHE A 450 7.47 -2.69 -15.46
N ARG A 451 8.62 -2.55 -14.79
CA ARG A 451 9.78 -1.76 -15.22
C ARG A 451 11.06 -2.59 -15.06
N PRO A 452 12.15 -2.26 -15.77
CA PRO A 452 13.43 -2.92 -15.53
C PRO A 452 13.86 -2.79 -14.07
N ARG A 453 14.32 -3.89 -13.48
CA ARG A 453 14.85 -3.88 -12.11
C ARG A 453 16.12 -3.07 -11.98
N GLN A 454 16.48 -2.75 -10.77
CA GLN A 454 17.76 -2.12 -10.45
C GLN A 454 18.90 -3.14 -10.50
N GLU A 455 19.89 -2.95 -11.39
CA GLU A 455 21.09 -3.79 -11.53
C GLU A 455 22.38 -3.08 -11.12
N ALA A 456 22.30 -1.77 -10.86
CA ALA A 456 23.37 -0.95 -10.30
C ALA A 456 22.77 0.06 -9.31
N PHE A 457 23.53 0.46 -8.31
CA PHE A 457 23.11 1.53 -7.40
C PHE A 457 22.89 2.84 -8.16
N PHE A 458 21.91 3.63 -7.75
CA PHE A 458 21.86 5.02 -8.16
C PHE A 458 23.05 5.74 -7.53
N LEU A 459 23.84 6.46 -8.32
CA LEU A 459 25.05 7.11 -7.84
C LEU A 459 24.78 8.59 -7.57
N ILE A 460 24.94 8.99 -6.29
CA ILE A 460 24.79 10.38 -5.86
C ILE A 460 26.18 11.00 -5.79
N GLY A 461 26.45 11.99 -6.63
CA GLY A 461 27.77 12.64 -6.73
C GLY A 461 28.31 12.73 -8.15
N LYS A 462 27.67 12.08 -9.10
CA LYS A 462 27.94 12.27 -10.56
C LYS A 462 27.12 13.41 -11.13
#